data_3f223ad2600ac5f44996463ee06d1151
#
_entry.id   3f223ad2600ac5f44996463ee06d1151
#
_cell.length_a   1.000
_cell.length_b   1.000
_cell.length_c   1.000
_cell.angle_alpha   90.00
_cell.angle_beta   90.00
_cell.angle_gamma   90.00
#
_symmetry.space_group_name_H-M   'P 1'
#
loop_
_entity.id
_entity.type
_entity.pdbx_description
1 polymer ?
#
loop_
_entity_poly.entity_id
_entity_poly.type
_entity_poly.pdbx_seq_one_letter_code
_entity_poly.pdbx_strand_id
1 'polypeptide(L)'
;MQNLLLYVYTSLPFIVVALLAVLAVIGMGVGMVRPRYLAYIYMMVFFFSNSTSYGSLATMSTPGIYSRGSGVLFFPLLFWCMLGAWICARVSASFQGYKAPPCNLRPWFLGWALLLGAHVAFALFSNVTLAEALAPSGFSNVIWMAPLVSLLLLSFRTRDDVIELSRFIMLAGLGRALFGLGRWALRGGDPNNIYANMNAIKIKLTFFDINDSLLCTVAFAIAAVNLFQVARPQRPASDALSPSLPRGLPQTRSRTAFRSSFWTMVDWATLGATAACIVLSYRRSAWVGFLLAFLVIMMRFPLKRRLHLMVLGLPVVGLALLVAAFKRLGQTKGVEGGLSSLVYDMESRRFGAESERVLELKFALADFFSHLFTGIGSWGRYSGYQHISWQTGQDAGLFLHSGVLHIALKAGLPGLILLGGSIWAFCALARRALRTLPPELLGLASAGAAGLAFMLPDLLIGTPFPQVRTTQMLAICLALPYVAMAVCRASESLHTAGPARGRQRSLPAPLPAHARTGTRPHPQGSAYSGAQSSTSSST
;
A
#
# COMPACT_ATOMS: atom_id res chain seq x y z
N MET A 1 -35.34 -2.81 -39.30
CA MET A 1 -34.27 -3.50 -38.59
C MET A 1 -32.98 -2.66 -38.49
N GLN A 2 -32.50 -2.07 -39.61
CA GLN A 2 -31.31 -1.18 -39.61
C GLN A 2 -31.45 0.03 -38.69
N ASN A 3 -32.60 0.72 -38.70
CA ASN A 3 -32.83 1.87 -37.81
C ASN A 3 -32.84 1.49 -36.31
N LEU A 4 -33.29 0.28 -35.97
CA LEU A 4 -33.28 -0.22 -34.60
C LEU A 4 -31.84 -0.54 -34.14
N LEU A 5 -31.03 -1.16 -35.01
CA LEU A 5 -29.64 -1.44 -34.74
C LEU A 5 -28.80 -0.17 -34.56
N LEU A 6 -29.05 0.85 -35.39
CA LEU A 6 -28.41 2.15 -35.29
C LEU A 6 -28.80 2.84 -33.98
N TYR A 7 -30.08 2.80 -33.60
CA TYR A 7 -30.55 3.37 -32.33
C TYR A 7 -29.94 2.66 -31.12
N VAL A 8 -29.86 1.33 -31.12
CA VAL A 8 -29.21 0.54 -30.07
C VAL A 8 -27.72 0.89 -30.00
N TYR A 9 -27.05 0.98 -31.15
CA TYR A 9 -25.61 1.32 -31.19
C TYR A 9 -25.31 2.72 -30.67
N THR A 10 -26.14 3.71 -30.99
CA THR A 10 -25.98 5.09 -30.51
C THR A 10 -26.39 5.27 -29.07
N SER A 11 -27.35 4.51 -28.54
CA SER A 11 -27.77 4.58 -27.13
C SER A 11 -26.93 3.73 -26.18
N LEU A 12 -26.23 2.71 -26.69
CA LEU A 12 -25.40 1.80 -25.88
C LEU A 12 -24.39 2.51 -24.96
N PRO A 13 -23.61 3.51 -25.41
CA PRO A 13 -22.69 4.22 -24.53
C PRO A 13 -23.40 4.98 -23.41
N PHE A 14 -24.58 5.55 -23.66
CA PHE A 14 -25.38 6.22 -22.63
C PHE A 14 -25.94 5.23 -21.61
N ILE A 15 -26.39 4.07 -22.04
CA ILE A 15 -26.87 3.00 -21.16
C ILE A 15 -25.72 2.49 -20.27
N VAL A 16 -24.53 2.28 -20.85
CA VAL A 16 -23.35 1.85 -20.09
C VAL A 16 -22.95 2.93 -19.06
N VAL A 17 -22.93 4.19 -19.44
CA VAL A 17 -22.61 5.29 -18.51
C VAL A 17 -23.64 5.39 -17.39
N ALA A 18 -24.95 5.28 -17.72
CA ALA A 18 -26.01 5.29 -16.72
C ALA A 18 -25.89 4.09 -15.75
N LEU A 19 -25.63 2.89 -16.29
CA LEU A 19 -25.41 1.70 -15.46
C LEU A 19 -24.21 1.86 -14.53
N LEU A 20 -23.09 2.39 -15.03
CA LEU A 20 -21.90 2.66 -14.24
C LEU A 20 -22.17 3.71 -13.16
N ALA A 21 -22.96 4.75 -13.47
CA ALA A 21 -23.37 5.75 -12.48
C ALA A 21 -24.23 5.13 -11.36
N VAL A 22 -25.20 4.29 -11.72
CA VAL A 22 -26.05 3.56 -10.75
C VAL A 22 -25.19 2.65 -9.87
N LEU A 23 -24.28 1.88 -10.47
CA LEU A 23 -23.36 1.01 -9.74
C LEU A 23 -22.42 1.81 -8.81
N ALA A 24 -21.98 3.00 -9.25
CA ALA A 24 -21.19 3.89 -8.41
C ALA A 24 -21.99 4.41 -7.21
N VAL A 25 -23.25 4.80 -7.41
CA VAL A 25 -24.14 5.25 -6.31
C VAL A 25 -24.42 4.11 -5.32
N ILE A 26 -24.73 2.91 -5.82
CA ILE A 26 -24.93 1.72 -4.98
C ILE A 26 -23.63 1.42 -4.22
N GLY A 27 -22.49 1.42 -4.92
CA GLY A 27 -21.17 1.21 -4.33
C GLY A 27 -20.85 2.22 -3.23
N MET A 28 -21.15 3.50 -3.45
CA MET A 28 -21.00 4.54 -2.41
C MET A 28 -21.92 4.28 -1.22
N GLY A 29 -23.18 3.92 -1.43
CA GLY A 29 -24.10 3.57 -0.35
C GLY A 29 -23.60 2.38 0.48
N VAL A 30 -23.16 1.30 -0.17
CA VAL A 30 -22.55 0.15 0.51
C VAL A 30 -21.27 0.57 1.24
N GLY A 31 -20.46 1.43 0.64
CA GLY A 31 -19.21 1.94 1.23
C GLY A 31 -19.42 2.82 2.46
N MET A 32 -20.53 3.56 2.53
CA MET A 32 -20.89 4.33 3.72
C MET A 32 -21.26 3.43 4.90
N VAL A 33 -21.85 2.27 4.64
CA VAL A 33 -22.18 1.30 5.69
C VAL A 33 -20.98 0.43 6.07
N ARG A 34 -20.24 -0.06 5.06
CA ARG A 34 -19.10 -0.96 5.24
C ARG A 34 -17.93 -0.57 4.32
N PRO A 35 -17.11 0.39 4.71
CA PRO A 35 -16.05 0.96 3.87
C PRO A 35 -15.00 -0.08 3.42
N ARG A 36 -14.85 -1.20 4.13
CA ARG A 36 -13.92 -2.28 3.76
C ARG A 36 -14.21 -2.85 2.37
N TYR A 37 -15.45 -2.88 1.92
CA TYR A 37 -15.78 -3.40 0.58
C TYR A 37 -15.26 -2.49 -0.53
N LEU A 38 -15.35 -1.17 -0.36
CA LEU A 38 -14.74 -0.23 -1.31
C LEU A 38 -13.22 -0.35 -1.34
N ALA A 39 -12.59 -0.54 -0.17
CA ALA A 39 -11.15 -0.77 -0.09
C ALA A 39 -10.76 -2.07 -0.81
N TYR A 40 -11.53 -3.15 -0.67
CA TYR A 40 -11.30 -4.40 -1.41
C TYR A 40 -11.50 -4.23 -2.92
N ILE A 41 -12.58 -3.57 -3.35
CA ILE A 41 -12.83 -3.30 -4.78
C ILE A 41 -11.68 -2.48 -5.37
N TYR A 42 -11.27 -1.41 -4.68
CA TYR A 42 -10.14 -0.60 -5.10
C TYR A 42 -8.86 -1.44 -5.25
N MET A 43 -8.51 -2.23 -4.23
CA MET A 43 -7.32 -3.08 -4.28
C MET A 43 -7.41 -4.17 -5.35
N MET A 44 -8.59 -4.77 -5.59
CA MET A 44 -8.79 -5.74 -6.68
C MET A 44 -8.53 -5.10 -8.04
N VAL A 45 -9.17 -3.97 -8.31
CA VAL A 45 -8.95 -3.23 -9.55
C VAL A 45 -7.47 -2.88 -9.68
N PHE A 46 -6.87 -2.35 -8.63
CA PHE A 46 -5.48 -1.93 -8.60
C PHE A 46 -4.49 -3.09 -8.82
N PHE A 47 -4.69 -4.26 -8.19
CA PHE A 47 -3.78 -5.40 -8.32
C PHE A 47 -3.89 -6.10 -9.68
N PHE A 48 -5.07 -6.12 -10.29
CA PHE A 48 -5.31 -6.87 -11.52
C PHE A 48 -5.36 -5.99 -12.79
N SER A 49 -5.62 -4.69 -12.66
CA SER A 49 -5.46 -3.76 -13.78
C SER A 49 -4.00 -3.36 -13.93
N ASN A 50 -3.47 -3.48 -15.13
CA ASN A 50 -2.07 -3.14 -15.38
C ASN A 50 -1.95 -1.70 -15.89
N SER A 51 -0.82 -1.08 -15.59
CA SER A 51 -0.40 0.12 -16.32
C SER A 51 -0.16 -0.23 -17.80
N THR A 52 -0.32 0.74 -18.67
CA THR A 52 -0.34 0.61 -20.13
C THR A 52 0.75 -0.25 -20.75
N SER A 53 1.88 -0.37 -20.09
CA SER A 53 3.05 -0.96 -20.71
C SER A 53 3.38 -2.36 -20.20
N TYR A 54 2.75 -2.84 -19.09
CA TYR A 54 3.33 -3.95 -18.36
C TYR A 54 2.31 -4.96 -17.89
N GLY A 55 2.42 -6.15 -18.41
CA GLY A 55 1.88 -7.31 -17.74
C GLY A 55 0.44 -7.68 -17.97
N SER A 56 -0.30 -7.04 -18.88
CA SER A 56 -1.59 -7.54 -19.37
C SER A 56 -1.42 -8.36 -20.65
N LEU A 57 -2.44 -9.09 -21.00
CA LEU A 57 -2.64 -9.46 -22.40
C LEU A 57 -2.75 -8.15 -23.18
N ALA A 58 -2.06 -8.02 -24.31
CA ALA A 58 -2.04 -6.79 -25.12
C ALA A 58 -3.45 -6.25 -25.46
N THR A 59 -4.44 -7.13 -25.50
CA THR A 59 -5.85 -6.84 -25.74
C THR A 59 -6.64 -6.37 -24.51
N MET A 60 -6.07 -6.47 -23.29
CA MET A 60 -6.70 -6.14 -22.02
C MET A 60 -5.97 -5.02 -21.26
N SER A 61 -5.13 -4.25 -21.94
CA SER A 61 -4.52 -3.09 -21.30
C SER A 61 -5.60 -2.05 -20.98
N THR A 62 -5.58 -1.53 -19.76
CA THR A 62 -6.48 -0.46 -19.31
C THR A 62 -5.70 0.84 -19.14
N PRO A 63 -5.25 1.45 -20.25
CA PRO A 63 -4.37 2.63 -20.19
C PRO A 63 -5.03 3.80 -19.45
N GLY A 64 -6.32 4.02 -19.67
CA GLY A 64 -7.04 5.16 -19.12
C GLY A 64 -7.13 5.21 -17.58
N ILE A 65 -6.96 4.08 -16.88
CA ILE A 65 -7.03 4.05 -15.41
C ILE A 65 -5.80 4.69 -14.75
N TYR A 66 -4.62 4.53 -15.37
CA TYR A 66 -3.35 5.03 -14.86
C TYR A 66 -2.82 6.26 -15.59
N SER A 67 -3.36 6.56 -16.77
CA SER A 67 -2.99 7.74 -17.54
C SER A 67 -3.81 8.95 -17.12
N ARG A 68 -3.24 10.13 -17.34
CA ARG A 68 -4.02 11.37 -17.25
C ARG A 68 -5.08 11.39 -18.34
N GLY A 69 -6.31 11.72 -17.95
CA GLY A 69 -7.34 12.05 -18.92
C GLY A 69 -6.96 13.35 -19.64
N SER A 70 -7.21 13.44 -20.94
CA SER A 70 -7.17 14.70 -21.67
C SER A 70 -8.32 15.57 -21.17
N GLY A 71 -8.04 16.83 -20.85
CA GLY A 71 -9.05 17.83 -20.48
C GLY A 71 -9.28 17.96 -18.97
N VAL A 72 -10.47 17.65 -18.48
CA VAL A 72 -10.91 17.97 -17.09
C VAL A 72 -10.21 17.17 -16.00
N LEU A 73 -9.67 15.97 -16.30
CA LEU A 73 -9.05 15.09 -15.31
C LEU A 73 -7.53 15.29 -15.27
N PHE A 74 -7.04 16.12 -14.36
CA PHE A 74 -5.60 16.30 -14.11
C PHE A 74 -4.91 15.05 -13.57
N PHE A 75 -5.65 14.18 -12.89
CA PHE A 75 -5.12 12.95 -12.28
C PHE A 75 -5.77 11.71 -12.89
N PRO A 76 -5.07 10.57 -12.82
CA PRO A 76 -5.63 9.28 -13.25
C PRO A 76 -6.97 8.96 -12.59
N LEU A 77 -7.86 8.28 -13.32
CA LEU A 77 -9.17 7.85 -12.82
C LEU A 77 -9.03 7.03 -11.52
N LEU A 78 -7.97 6.25 -11.41
CA LEU A 78 -7.66 5.47 -10.20
C LEU A 78 -7.59 6.32 -8.94
N PHE A 79 -7.02 7.53 -9.01
CA PHE A 79 -6.94 8.43 -7.87
C PHE A 79 -8.31 8.98 -7.48
N TRP A 80 -9.17 9.28 -8.46
CA TRP A 80 -10.54 9.72 -8.21
C TRP A 80 -11.39 8.63 -7.57
N CYS A 81 -11.26 7.38 -8.03
CA CYS A 81 -11.90 6.22 -7.40
C CYS A 81 -11.44 6.02 -5.96
N MET A 82 -10.13 6.16 -5.71
CA MET A 82 -9.57 6.08 -4.35
C MET A 82 -10.08 7.22 -3.47
N LEU A 83 -10.13 8.44 -3.98
CA LEU A 83 -10.63 9.61 -3.24
C LEU A 83 -12.10 9.42 -2.86
N GLY A 84 -12.93 8.95 -3.79
CA GLY A 84 -14.33 8.62 -3.52
C GLY A 84 -14.48 7.55 -2.41
N ALA A 85 -13.70 6.47 -2.51
CA ALA A 85 -13.68 5.43 -1.47
C ALA A 85 -13.22 5.97 -0.11
N TRP A 86 -12.19 6.84 -0.10
CA TRP A 86 -11.70 7.48 1.12
C TRP A 86 -12.73 8.42 1.75
N ILE A 87 -13.43 9.24 0.94
CA ILE A 87 -14.51 10.11 1.41
C ILE A 87 -15.61 9.27 2.05
N CYS A 88 -16.07 8.20 1.39
CA CYS A 88 -17.07 7.27 1.94
C CYS A 88 -16.62 6.68 3.28
N ALA A 89 -15.36 6.22 3.37
CA ALA A 89 -14.79 5.69 4.61
C ALA A 89 -14.72 6.74 5.72
N ARG A 90 -14.41 7.98 5.38
CA ARG A 90 -14.36 9.10 6.31
C ARG A 90 -15.73 9.46 6.85
N VAL A 91 -16.72 9.55 5.96
CA VAL A 91 -18.13 9.80 6.31
C VAL A 91 -18.66 8.67 7.18
N SER A 92 -18.44 7.40 6.81
CA SER A 92 -18.79 6.23 7.60
C SER A 92 -18.19 6.28 9.01
N ALA A 93 -16.90 6.65 9.11
CA ALA A 93 -16.22 6.78 10.40
C ALA A 93 -16.87 7.87 11.27
N SER A 94 -17.20 9.01 10.68
CA SER A 94 -17.86 10.12 11.38
C SER A 94 -19.25 9.72 11.92
N PHE A 95 -20.08 9.09 11.09
CA PHE A 95 -21.40 8.63 11.50
C PHE A 95 -21.36 7.56 12.60
N GLN A 96 -20.35 6.72 12.60
CA GLN A 96 -20.18 5.66 13.60
C GLN A 96 -19.39 6.13 14.84
N GLY A 97 -19.01 7.40 14.92
CA GLY A 97 -18.19 7.94 16.02
C GLY A 97 -16.79 7.32 16.08
N TYR A 98 -16.33 6.68 15.00
CA TYR A 98 -15.01 6.04 14.95
C TYR A 98 -13.91 7.09 14.77
N LYS A 99 -13.01 7.17 15.73
CA LYS A 99 -11.82 8.03 15.66
C LYS A 99 -10.70 7.26 14.98
N ALA A 100 -10.19 7.82 13.88
CA ALA A 100 -9.03 7.24 13.22
C ALA A 100 -7.86 7.12 14.20
N PRO A 101 -7.17 5.97 14.22
CA PRO A 101 -6.04 5.78 15.10
C PRO A 101 -4.89 6.76 14.76
N PRO A 102 -4.06 7.14 15.74
CA PRO A 102 -2.94 8.03 15.49
C PRO A 102 -1.95 7.38 14.54
N CYS A 103 -1.57 8.12 13.49
CA CYS A 103 -0.60 7.70 12.49
C CYS A 103 0.56 8.68 12.48
N ASN A 104 1.76 8.21 12.78
CA ASN A 104 2.98 9.05 12.82
C ASN A 104 3.51 9.44 11.42
N LEU A 105 2.92 8.91 10.34
CA LEU A 105 3.15 9.38 8.97
C LEU A 105 2.39 10.68 8.65
N ARG A 106 1.36 11.02 9.44
CA ARG A 106 0.52 12.19 9.14
C ARG A 106 1.30 13.50 9.01
N PRO A 107 2.21 13.87 9.91
CA PRO A 107 2.98 15.11 9.76
C PRO A 107 3.85 15.10 8.50
N TRP A 108 4.41 13.96 8.12
CA TRP A 108 5.20 13.81 6.90
C TRP A 108 4.36 13.96 5.64
N PHE A 109 3.18 13.36 5.59
CA PHE A 109 2.25 13.56 4.48
C PHE A 109 1.76 15.01 4.37
N LEU A 110 1.54 15.68 5.50
CA LEU A 110 1.23 17.11 5.50
C LEU A 110 2.41 17.93 4.96
N GLY A 111 3.63 17.60 5.37
CA GLY A 111 4.85 18.23 4.83
C GLY A 111 4.95 18.07 3.31
N TRP A 112 4.68 16.88 2.77
CA TRP A 112 4.63 16.65 1.32
C TRP A 112 3.56 17.50 0.62
N ALA A 113 2.36 17.63 1.21
CA ALA A 113 1.28 18.44 0.66
C ALA A 113 1.65 19.94 0.66
N LEU A 114 2.26 20.42 1.74
CA LEU A 114 2.73 21.81 1.83
C LEU A 114 3.87 22.09 0.85
N LEU A 115 4.82 21.17 0.70
CA LEU A 115 5.91 21.29 -0.26
C LEU A 115 5.40 21.34 -1.70
N LEU A 116 4.46 20.46 -2.07
CA LEU A 116 3.85 20.52 -3.40
C LEU A 116 3.05 21.82 -3.58
N GLY A 117 2.30 22.25 -2.56
CA GLY A 117 1.59 23.52 -2.60
C GLY A 117 2.52 24.72 -2.87
N ALA A 118 3.68 24.75 -2.21
CA ALA A 118 4.70 25.76 -2.46
C ALA A 118 5.23 25.67 -3.90
N HIS A 119 5.53 24.47 -4.39
CA HIS A 119 5.98 24.30 -5.79
C HIS A 119 4.92 24.71 -6.80
N VAL A 120 3.63 24.42 -6.57
CA VAL A 120 2.54 24.88 -7.43
C VAL A 120 2.45 26.41 -7.42
N ALA A 121 2.57 27.04 -6.26
CA ALA A 121 2.59 28.49 -6.18
C ALA A 121 3.76 29.08 -6.99
N PHE A 122 4.99 28.56 -6.82
CA PHE A 122 6.14 28.98 -7.63
C PHE A 122 5.94 28.75 -9.12
N ALA A 123 5.34 27.62 -9.51
CA ALA A 123 5.05 27.32 -10.90
C ALA A 123 4.15 28.40 -11.54
N LEU A 124 3.08 28.78 -10.84
CA LEU A 124 2.15 29.81 -11.31
C LEU A 124 2.82 31.19 -11.47
N PHE A 125 3.73 31.56 -10.56
CA PHE A 125 4.53 32.76 -10.69
C PHE A 125 5.55 32.68 -11.84
N SER A 126 5.96 31.49 -12.22
CA SER A 126 6.93 31.27 -13.31
C SER A 126 6.26 30.94 -14.64
N ASN A 127 4.98 31.22 -14.81
CA ASN A 127 4.19 30.92 -16.02
C ASN A 127 4.18 29.42 -16.41
N VAL A 128 4.40 28.53 -15.45
CA VAL A 128 4.27 27.09 -15.64
C VAL A 128 2.81 26.69 -15.44
N THR A 129 2.27 25.86 -16.32
CA THR A 129 0.89 25.44 -16.21
C THR A 129 0.68 24.52 -14.99
N LEU A 130 -0.52 24.57 -14.41
CA LEU A 130 -0.90 23.69 -13.29
C LEU A 130 -0.74 22.21 -13.68
N ALA A 131 -0.99 21.86 -14.94
CA ALA A 131 -0.84 20.50 -15.45
C ALA A 131 0.61 20.03 -15.42
N GLU A 132 1.57 20.89 -15.73
CA GLU A 132 2.99 20.60 -15.65
C GLU A 132 3.47 20.53 -14.19
N ALA A 133 3.06 21.48 -13.35
CA ALA A 133 3.42 21.51 -11.93
C ALA A 133 2.96 20.26 -11.17
N LEU A 134 1.78 19.71 -11.53
CA LEU A 134 1.21 18.51 -10.97
C LEU A 134 1.51 17.23 -11.78
N ALA A 135 2.48 17.28 -12.71
CA ALA A 135 2.83 16.14 -13.53
C ALA A 135 3.29 14.93 -12.68
N PRO A 136 2.93 13.69 -13.06
CA PRO A 136 3.40 12.47 -12.40
C PRO A 136 4.93 12.35 -12.40
N SER A 137 5.59 12.92 -13.42
CA SER A 137 7.05 13.01 -13.53
C SER A 137 7.71 13.87 -12.45
N GLY A 138 6.96 14.65 -11.69
CA GLY A 138 7.42 15.30 -10.47
C GLY A 138 7.29 14.39 -9.24
N PHE A 139 6.76 14.93 -8.15
CA PHE A 139 6.49 14.17 -6.92
C PHE A 139 5.01 14.23 -6.46
N SER A 140 4.12 14.66 -7.35
CA SER A 140 2.68 14.76 -7.06
C SER A 140 2.04 13.41 -6.66
N ASN A 141 2.55 12.30 -7.19
CA ASN A 141 2.06 10.96 -6.86
C ASN A 141 2.22 10.62 -5.37
N VAL A 142 3.22 11.19 -4.68
CA VAL A 142 3.48 10.94 -3.25
C VAL A 142 2.32 11.40 -2.37
N ILE A 143 1.62 12.48 -2.74
CA ILE A 143 0.50 13.01 -1.97
C ILE A 143 -0.67 12.02 -1.92
N TRP A 144 -0.89 11.30 -3.00
CA TRP A 144 -1.96 10.31 -3.10
C TRP A 144 -1.74 9.06 -2.22
N MET A 145 -0.55 8.91 -1.63
CA MET A 145 -0.31 7.87 -0.62
C MET A 145 -1.11 8.13 0.66
N ALA A 146 -1.28 9.38 1.06
CA ALA A 146 -1.96 9.75 2.30
C ALA A 146 -3.44 9.32 2.35
N PRO A 147 -4.29 9.63 1.35
CA PRO A 147 -5.67 9.17 1.35
C PRO A 147 -5.77 7.63 1.26
N LEU A 148 -4.86 6.94 0.57
CA LEU A 148 -4.88 5.47 0.53
C LEU A 148 -4.53 4.85 1.89
N VAL A 149 -3.49 5.32 2.55
CA VAL A 149 -3.15 4.89 3.93
C VAL A 149 -4.33 5.17 4.86
N SER A 150 -4.95 6.35 4.77
CA SER A 150 -6.12 6.71 5.57
C SER A 150 -7.34 5.85 5.25
N LEU A 151 -7.59 5.53 3.97
CA LEU A 151 -8.67 4.63 3.54
C LEU A 151 -8.53 3.27 4.22
N LEU A 152 -7.34 2.67 4.20
CA LEU A 152 -7.10 1.37 4.81
C LEU A 152 -7.27 1.41 6.34
N LEU A 153 -6.77 2.45 7.01
CA LEU A 153 -6.94 2.64 8.46
C LEU A 153 -8.40 2.85 8.88
N LEU A 154 -9.20 3.50 8.04
CA LEU A 154 -10.62 3.76 8.30
C LEU A 154 -11.52 2.57 7.95
N SER A 155 -11.06 1.67 7.08
CA SER A 155 -11.85 0.55 6.55
C SER A 155 -11.71 -0.73 7.38
N PHE A 156 -10.52 -1.01 7.91
CA PHE A 156 -10.21 -2.23 8.66
C PHE A 156 -10.06 -1.92 10.14
N ARG A 157 -11.11 -2.20 10.92
CA ARG A 157 -11.27 -1.72 12.30
C ARG A 157 -11.24 -2.82 13.35
N THR A 158 -11.53 -4.06 12.94
CA THR A 158 -11.60 -5.21 13.83
C THR A 158 -10.47 -6.20 13.54
N ARG A 159 -10.20 -7.10 14.48
CA ARG A 159 -9.23 -8.18 14.32
C ARG A 159 -9.57 -9.08 13.12
N ASP A 160 -10.86 -9.38 12.96
CA ASP A 160 -11.33 -10.21 11.85
C ASP A 160 -11.14 -9.50 10.50
N ASP A 161 -11.39 -8.18 10.43
CA ASP A 161 -11.11 -7.39 9.22
C ASP A 161 -9.63 -7.47 8.82
N VAL A 162 -8.71 -7.44 9.78
CA VAL A 162 -7.26 -7.51 9.50
C VAL A 162 -6.85 -8.91 9.04
N ILE A 163 -7.45 -9.96 9.62
CA ILE A 163 -7.22 -11.35 9.17
C ILE A 163 -7.77 -11.54 7.76
N GLU A 164 -8.96 -11.01 7.47
CA GLU A 164 -9.56 -11.04 6.13
C GLU A 164 -8.70 -10.28 5.12
N LEU A 165 -8.20 -9.08 5.47
CA LEU A 165 -7.29 -8.29 4.63
C LEU A 165 -6.00 -9.07 4.33
N SER A 166 -5.43 -9.72 5.34
CA SER A 166 -4.24 -10.55 5.18
C SER A 166 -4.48 -11.69 4.17
N ARG A 167 -5.60 -12.40 4.30
CA ARG A 167 -6.01 -13.46 3.37
C ARG A 167 -6.30 -12.93 1.96
N PHE A 168 -6.96 -11.79 1.87
CA PHE A 168 -7.26 -11.14 0.59
C PHE A 168 -5.97 -10.80 -0.18
N ILE A 169 -4.99 -10.17 0.47
CA ILE A 169 -3.71 -9.82 -0.16
C ILE A 169 -2.95 -11.09 -0.56
N MET A 170 -2.95 -12.09 0.29
CA MET A 170 -2.31 -13.38 0.01
C MET A 170 -2.93 -14.07 -1.22
N LEU A 171 -4.27 -14.13 -1.29
CA LEU A 171 -4.98 -14.72 -2.44
C LEU A 171 -4.79 -13.90 -3.72
N ALA A 172 -4.78 -12.56 -3.61
CA ALA A 172 -4.49 -11.68 -4.75
C ALA A 172 -3.08 -11.91 -5.29
N GLY A 173 -2.08 -12.02 -4.39
CA GLY A 173 -0.70 -12.33 -4.77
C GLY A 173 -0.55 -13.74 -5.36
N LEU A 174 -1.22 -14.74 -4.80
CA LEU A 174 -1.26 -16.10 -5.36
C LEU A 174 -1.89 -16.10 -6.76
N GLY A 175 -3.06 -15.48 -6.92
CA GLY A 175 -3.73 -15.39 -8.22
C GLY A 175 -2.86 -14.66 -9.26
N ARG A 176 -2.19 -13.57 -8.85
CA ARG A 176 -1.26 -12.85 -9.72
C ARG A 176 -0.03 -13.70 -10.08
N ALA A 177 0.56 -14.42 -9.11
CA ALA A 177 1.68 -15.31 -9.36
C ALA A 177 1.31 -16.45 -10.31
N LEU A 178 0.16 -17.10 -10.11
CA LEU A 178 -0.34 -18.16 -10.99
C LEU A 178 -0.59 -17.65 -12.41
N PHE A 179 -1.16 -16.44 -12.55
CA PHE A 179 -1.32 -15.79 -13.85
C PHE A 179 0.05 -15.56 -14.54
N GLY A 180 1.04 -15.03 -13.81
CA GLY A 180 2.38 -14.81 -14.34
C GLY A 180 3.07 -16.09 -14.76
N LEU A 181 3.01 -17.15 -13.93
CA LEU A 181 3.57 -18.46 -14.22
C LEU A 181 2.86 -19.15 -15.39
N GLY A 182 1.53 -19.09 -15.44
CA GLY A 182 0.75 -19.64 -16.54
C GLY A 182 1.08 -18.96 -17.88
N ARG A 183 1.18 -17.63 -17.87
CA ARG A 183 1.59 -16.85 -19.05
C ARG A 183 3.03 -17.19 -19.48
N TRP A 184 3.94 -17.31 -18.54
CA TRP A 184 5.32 -17.71 -18.79
C TRP A 184 5.41 -19.10 -19.41
N ALA A 185 4.66 -20.08 -18.87
CA ALA A 185 4.69 -21.45 -19.36
C ALA A 185 3.99 -21.60 -20.72
N LEU A 186 2.81 -21.01 -20.91
CA LEU A 186 1.92 -21.29 -22.03
C LEU A 186 2.04 -20.29 -23.17
N ARG A 187 2.37 -19.00 -22.90
CA ARG A 187 2.32 -17.92 -23.88
C ARG A 187 3.63 -17.16 -24.11
N GLY A 188 4.75 -17.71 -23.69
CA GLY A 188 6.05 -17.08 -23.96
C GLY A 188 6.44 -15.93 -23.02
N GLY A 189 5.67 -15.70 -21.96
CA GLY A 189 5.98 -14.72 -20.93
C GLY A 189 5.25 -13.38 -21.09
N ASP A 190 5.81 -12.32 -20.49
CA ASP A 190 5.25 -10.99 -20.55
C ASP A 190 5.43 -10.37 -21.94
N PRO A 191 4.34 -9.98 -22.64
CA PRO A 191 4.43 -9.37 -23.97
C PRO A 191 5.15 -8.00 -23.95
N ASN A 192 5.18 -7.34 -22.79
CA ASN A 192 5.85 -6.06 -22.61
C ASN A 192 7.30 -6.21 -22.12
N ASN A 193 7.93 -7.31 -22.45
CA ASN A 193 9.33 -7.55 -22.13
C ASN A 193 10.24 -6.64 -22.97
N ILE A 194 10.58 -5.46 -22.44
CA ILE A 194 11.43 -4.48 -23.11
C ILE A 194 12.79 -5.10 -23.50
N TYR A 195 13.35 -5.99 -22.70
CA TYR A 195 14.63 -6.64 -23.01
C TYR A 195 14.55 -7.51 -24.26
N ALA A 196 13.46 -8.23 -24.46
CA ALA A 196 13.24 -9.03 -25.67
C ALA A 196 12.91 -8.14 -26.88
N ASN A 197 12.11 -7.09 -26.66
CA ASN A 197 11.71 -6.15 -27.72
C ASN A 197 12.90 -5.35 -28.26
N MET A 198 13.86 -5.01 -27.40
CA MET A 198 15.12 -4.36 -27.80
C MET A 198 16.19 -5.34 -28.29
N ASN A 199 15.84 -6.62 -28.45
CA ASN A 199 16.77 -7.70 -28.81
C ASN A 199 18.00 -7.86 -27.89
N ALA A 200 17.95 -7.29 -26.68
CA ALA A 200 19.06 -7.34 -25.75
C ALA A 200 19.19 -8.71 -25.05
N ILE A 201 18.06 -9.28 -24.63
CA ILE A 201 18.02 -10.57 -23.92
C ILE A 201 16.78 -11.36 -24.36
N LYS A 202 16.99 -12.57 -24.89
CA LYS A 202 15.90 -13.49 -25.32
C LYS A 202 15.37 -14.32 -24.16
N ILE A 203 14.92 -13.67 -23.08
CA ILE A 203 14.43 -14.39 -21.91
C ILE A 203 12.94 -14.15 -21.74
N LYS A 204 12.21 -15.21 -21.37
CA LYS A 204 10.79 -15.12 -21.05
C LYS A 204 10.64 -14.66 -19.59
N LEU A 205 9.95 -13.55 -19.34
CA LEU A 205 9.69 -13.03 -18.01
C LEU A 205 8.27 -13.41 -17.56
N THR A 206 8.06 -13.63 -16.28
CA THR A 206 6.70 -13.71 -15.70
C THR A 206 6.05 -12.34 -15.71
N PHE A 207 6.74 -11.33 -15.19
CA PHE A 207 6.33 -9.93 -15.18
C PHE A 207 7.50 -9.00 -15.39
N PHE A 208 7.30 -7.96 -16.21
CA PHE A 208 8.25 -6.87 -16.33
C PHE A 208 8.02 -5.80 -15.24
N ASP A 209 6.78 -5.57 -14.81
CA ASP A 209 6.48 -4.58 -13.78
C ASP A 209 6.95 -5.04 -12.39
N ILE A 210 7.74 -4.19 -11.71
CA ILE A 210 8.25 -4.43 -10.36
C ILE A 210 7.12 -4.60 -9.33
N ASN A 211 5.97 -3.94 -9.57
CA ASN A 211 4.82 -3.96 -8.66
C ASN A 211 4.16 -5.34 -8.56
N ASP A 212 4.22 -6.15 -9.61
CA ASP A 212 3.75 -7.52 -9.55
C ASP A 212 4.66 -8.39 -8.69
N SER A 213 5.98 -8.18 -8.78
CA SER A 213 6.93 -8.84 -7.90
C SER A 213 6.81 -8.36 -6.45
N LEU A 214 6.48 -7.08 -6.24
CA LEU A 214 6.20 -6.52 -4.91
C LEU A 214 4.96 -7.16 -4.29
N LEU A 215 3.85 -7.28 -5.03
CA LEU A 215 2.64 -7.97 -4.56
C LEU A 215 2.93 -9.43 -4.21
N CYS A 216 3.69 -10.13 -5.06
CA CYS A 216 4.15 -11.49 -4.78
C CYS A 216 4.98 -11.55 -3.49
N THR A 217 5.88 -10.58 -3.26
CA THR A 217 6.72 -10.50 -2.04
C THR A 217 5.88 -10.26 -0.78
N VAL A 218 4.89 -9.37 -0.85
CA VAL A 218 3.97 -9.09 0.26
C VAL A 218 3.15 -10.34 0.60
N ALA A 219 2.62 -11.04 -0.41
CA ALA A 219 1.89 -12.30 -0.22
C ALA A 219 2.79 -13.42 0.33
N PHE A 220 4.03 -13.53 -0.19
CA PHE A 220 5.05 -14.44 0.34
C PHE A 220 5.31 -14.21 1.82
N ALA A 221 5.45 -12.95 2.23
CA ALA A 221 5.73 -12.59 3.62
C ALA A 221 4.57 -13.00 4.55
N ILE A 222 3.32 -12.81 4.14
CA ILE A 222 2.15 -13.27 4.89
C ILE A 222 2.18 -14.79 5.04
N ALA A 223 2.31 -15.52 3.94
CA ALA A 223 2.31 -16.97 3.93
C ALA A 223 3.48 -17.55 4.77
N ALA A 224 4.68 -16.98 4.62
CA ALA A 224 5.86 -17.41 5.39
C ALA A 224 5.66 -17.21 6.91
N VAL A 225 5.11 -16.09 7.33
CA VAL A 225 4.84 -15.84 8.74
C VAL A 225 3.74 -16.77 9.26
N ASN A 226 2.67 -17.01 8.51
CA ASN A 226 1.60 -17.93 8.88
C ASN A 226 2.14 -19.35 9.08
N LEU A 227 2.94 -19.86 8.14
CA LEU A 227 3.47 -21.22 8.18
C LEU A 227 4.52 -21.42 9.26
N PHE A 228 5.45 -20.47 9.39
CA PHE A 228 6.63 -20.67 10.23
C PHE A 228 6.52 -20.05 11.61
N GLN A 229 5.44 -19.35 11.90
CA GLN A 229 5.19 -18.85 13.24
C GLN A 229 4.65 -19.98 14.10
N VAL A 230 5.38 -20.32 15.17
CA VAL A 230 4.86 -21.25 16.18
C VAL A 230 3.70 -20.56 16.87
N ALA A 231 2.51 -21.10 16.72
CA ALA A 231 1.43 -20.78 17.65
C ALA A 231 1.98 -21.05 19.07
N ARG A 232 2.17 -20.00 19.87
CA ARG A 232 2.32 -20.21 21.30
C ARG A 232 1.07 -20.95 21.72
N PRO A 233 1.17 -22.14 22.33
CA PRO A 233 0.00 -22.78 22.87
C PRO A 233 -0.67 -21.75 23.76
N GLN A 234 -1.84 -21.26 23.36
CA GLN A 234 -2.67 -20.47 24.25
C GLN A 234 -2.94 -21.42 25.41
N ARG A 235 -2.29 -21.20 26.54
CA ARG A 235 -2.78 -21.77 27.80
C ARG A 235 -4.23 -21.31 27.86
N PRO A 236 -5.18 -22.24 27.86
CA PRO A 236 -6.57 -21.86 28.02
C PRO A 236 -6.65 -21.13 29.36
N ALA A 237 -6.97 -19.84 29.29
CA ALA A 237 -7.15 -19.00 30.47
C ALA A 237 -8.33 -19.48 31.33
N SER A 238 -9.03 -20.52 30.89
CA SER A 238 -10.19 -21.09 31.52
C SER A 238 -9.91 -22.22 32.53
N ASP A 239 -8.66 -22.78 32.57
CA ASP A 239 -8.41 -23.88 33.49
C ASP A 239 -8.14 -23.47 34.94
N ALA A 240 -8.09 -22.16 35.22
CA ALA A 240 -7.83 -21.67 36.57
C ALA A 240 -9.09 -21.42 37.43
N LEU A 241 -10.29 -21.39 36.86
CA LEU A 241 -11.50 -20.95 37.60
C LEU A 241 -12.83 -21.61 37.18
N SER A 242 -12.85 -22.87 36.76
CA SER A 242 -14.13 -23.59 36.65
C SER A 242 -13.98 -25.07 36.95
N PRO A 243 -14.15 -25.48 38.21
CA PRO A 243 -14.48 -26.86 38.50
C PRO A 243 -15.98 -27.05 38.20
N SER A 244 -16.27 -28.09 37.39
CA SER A 244 -17.61 -28.62 37.15
C SER A 244 -18.47 -28.02 36.03
N LEU A 245 -18.11 -28.33 34.77
CA LEU A 245 -19.11 -28.49 33.71
C LEU A 245 -18.98 -29.92 33.13
N PRO A 246 -20.12 -30.65 32.93
CA PRO A 246 -20.06 -32.04 32.51
C PRO A 246 -19.45 -32.21 31.12
N ARG A 247 -18.41 -33.06 31.04
CA ARG A 247 -17.72 -33.47 29.81
C ARG A 247 -18.64 -34.38 28.99
N GLY A 248 -19.60 -33.79 28.23
CA GLY A 248 -20.58 -34.63 27.53
C GLY A 248 -21.03 -34.19 26.14
N LEU A 249 -20.53 -33.12 25.58
CA LEU A 249 -20.93 -32.72 24.21
C LEU A 249 -19.77 -32.95 23.23
N PRO A 250 -19.99 -33.70 22.13
CA PRO A 250 -18.98 -33.87 21.09
C PRO A 250 -18.70 -32.49 20.45
N GLN A 251 -17.57 -31.91 20.85
CA GLN A 251 -17.10 -30.66 20.23
C GLN A 251 -16.93 -30.91 18.75
N THR A 252 -17.49 -30.00 17.95
CA THR A 252 -17.40 -29.91 16.49
C THR A 252 -15.95 -29.71 15.99
N ARG A 253 -15.06 -30.63 16.37
CA ARG A 253 -13.61 -30.63 16.02
C ARG A 253 -13.36 -30.73 14.52
N SER A 254 -14.31 -31.31 13.73
CA SER A 254 -14.04 -31.61 12.32
C SER A 254 -14.03 -30.35 11.41
N ARG A 255 -14.90 -29.37 11.63
CA ARG A 255 -14.96 -28.16 10.80
C ARG A 255 -13.77 -27.22 11.00
N THR A 256 -13.28 -27.11 12.23
CA THR A 256 -12.11 -26.26 12.54
C THR A 256 -10.82 -26.85 12.01
N ALA A 257 -10.65 -28.19 12.07
CA ALA A 257 -9.48 -28.88 11.55
C ALA A 257 -9.38 -28.80 10.01
N PHE A 258 -10.49 -29.01 9.29
CA PHE A 258 -10.52 -28.91 7.83
C PHE A 258 -10.23 -27.47 7.35
N ARG A 259 -10.81 -26.47 8.00
CA ARG A 259 -10.57 -25.07 7.68
C ARG A 259 -9.11 -24.65 7.93
N SER A 260 -8.47 -25.19 8.95
CA SER A 260 -7.05 -24.99 9.22
C SER A 260 -6.17 -25.62 8.14
N SER A 261 -6.45 -26.84 7.72
CA SER A 261 -5.70 -27.57 6.69
C SER A 261 -5.77 -26.89 5.33
N PHE A 262 -6.94 -26.40 4.92
CA PHE A 262 -7.13 -25.65 3.66
C PHE A 262 -6.24 -24.39 3.61
N TRP A 263 -6.25 -23.57 4.65
CA TRP A 263 -5.44 -22.34 4.66
C TRP A 263 -3.95 -22.64 4.70
N THR A 264 -3.52 -23.72 5.37
CA THR A 264 -2.13 -24.16 5.34
C THR A 264 -1.69 -24.56 3.93
N MET A 265 -2.55 -25.25 3.17
CA MET A 265 -2.27 -25.56 1.77
C MET A 265 -2.19 -24.31 0.91
N VAL A 266 -3.08 -23.33 1.12
CA VAL A 266 -3.03 -22.03 0.42
C VAL A 266 -1.76 -21.26 0.75
N ASP A 267 -1.32 -21.25 2.02
CA ASP A 267 -0.06 -20.63 2.43
C ASP A 267 1.14 -21.27 1.72
N TRP A 268 1.23 -22.62 1.64
CA TRP A 268 2.30 -23.31 0.91
C TRP A 268 2.25 -23.03 -0.60
N ALA A 269 1.07 -23.06 -1.21
CA ALA A 269 0.89 -22.73 -2.62
C ALA A 269 1.33 -21.29 -2.91
N THR A 270 0.96 -20.35 -2.02
CA THR A 270 1.36 -18.95 -2.14
C THR A 270 2.87 -18.79 -2.05
N LEU A 271 3.49 -19.42 -1.05
CA LEU A 271 4.93 -19.34 -0.85
C LEU A 271 5.71 -19.86 -2.07
N GLY A 272 5.32 -21.04 -2.59
CA GLY A 272 5.97 -21.63 -3.77
C GLY A 272 5.73 -20.84 -5.06
N ALA A 273 4.46 -20.50 -5.35
CA ALA A 273 4.10 -19.81 -6.59
C ALA A 273 4.69 -18.39 -6.65
N THR A 274 4.64 -17.63 -5.54
CA THR A 274 5.17 -16.25 -5.52
C THR A 274 6.69 -16.22 -5.61
N ALA A 275 7.40 -17.13 -4.90
CA ALA A 275 8.84 -17.25 -5.01
C ALA A 275 9.27 -17.63 -6.44
N ALA A 276 8.64 -18.64 -7.05
CA ALA A 276 8.91 -19.01 -8.44
C ALA A 276 8.64 -17.87 -9.41
N CYS A 277 7.54 -17.13 -9.21
CA CYS A 277 7.19 -15.98 -10.04
C CYS A 277 8.23 -14.86 -9.97
N ILE A 278 8.75 -14.54 -8.77
CA ILE A 278 9.79 -13.52 -8.56
C ILE A 278 11.11 -13.97 -9.21
N VAL A 279 11.52 -15.23 -9.02
CA VAL A 279 12.75 -15.77 -9.63
C VAL A 279 12.66 -15.70 -11.15
N LEU A 280 11.53 -16.13 -11.73
CA LEU A 280 11.29 -16.15 -13.17
C LEU A 280 10.91 -14.77 -13.75
N SER A 281 10.87 -13.73 -12.93
CA SER A 281 10.79 -12.34 -13.44
C SER A 281 12.10 -11.88 -14.09
N TYR A 282 13.22 -12.54 -13.77
CA TYR A 282 14.57 -12.23 -14.24
C TYR A 282 14.99 -10.76 -14.05
N ARG A 283 14.29 -10.03 -13.16
CA ARG A 283 14.65 -8.65 -12.81
C ARG A 283 15.63 -8.66 -11.63
N ARG A 284 16.80 -8.07 -11.84
CA ARG A 284 17.85 -7.97 -10.82
C ARG A 284 17.38 -7.21 -9.56
N SER A 285 16.70 -6.07 -9.77
CA SER A 285 16.13 -5.30 -8.66
C SER A 285 15.11 -6.11 -7.85
N ALA A 286 14.29 -6.95 -8.51
CA ALA A 286 13.35 -7.82 -7.83
C ALA A 286 14.05 -8.93 -7.02
N TRP A 287 15.15 -9.51 -7.55
CA TRP A 287 15.90 -10.52 -6.81
C TRP A 287 16.58 -9.95 -5.56
N VAL A 288 17.26 -8.80 -5.71
CA VAL A 288 17.88 -8.12 -4.56
C VAL A 288 16.81 -7.67 -3.55
N GLY A 289 15.73 -7.09 -4.04
CA GLY A 289 14.60 -6.69 -3.20
C GLY A 289 13.96 -7.86 -2.45
N PHE A 290 13.76 -8.99 -3.13
CA PHE A 290 13.24 -10.22 -2.50
C PHE A 290 14.18 -10.77 -1.43
N LEU A 291 15.49 -10.75 -1.67
CA LEU A 291 16.47 -11.14 -0.67
C LEU A 291 16.42 -10.23 0.57
N LEU A 292 16.34 -8.91 0.37
CA LEU A 292 16.19 -7.96 1.48
C LEU A 292 14.88 -8.18 2.25
N ALA A 293 13.78 -8.40 1.54
CA ALA A 293 12.49 -8.73 2.14
C ALA A 293 12.56 -10.04 2.95
N PHE A 294 13.21 -11.07 2.40
CA PHE A 294 13.44 -12.34 3.08
C PHE A 294 14.23 -12.14 4.38
N LEU A 295 15.29 -11.34 4.36
CA LEU A 295 16.06 -11.03 5.58
C LEU A 295 15.18 -10.33 6.63
N VAL A 296 14.34 -9.37 6.22
CA VAL A 296 13.40 -8.70 7.14
C VAL A 296 12.41 -9.69 7.75
N ILE A 297 11.87 -10.63 6.95
CA ILE A 297 10.99 -11.69 7.44
C ILE A 297 11.74 -12.58 8.44
N MET A 298 12.98 -12.97 8.13
CA MET A 298 13.80 -13.82 9.01
C MET A 298 14.11 -13.15 10.35
N MET A 299 14.27 -11.81 10.39
CA MET A 299 14.47 -11.07 11.65
C MET A 299 13.29 -11.24 12.63
N ARG A 300 12.13 -11.69 12.16
CA ARG A 300 10.95 -11.93 12.98
C ARG A 300 11.05 -13.19 13.83
N PHE A 301 11.79 -14.20 13.39
CA PHE A 301 11.87 -15.49 14.07
C PHE A 301 12.93 -15.49 15.16
N PRO A 302 12.77 -16.29 16.24
CA PRO A 302 13.79 -16.48 17.25
C PRO A 302 15.06 -17.05 16.63
N LEU A 303 16.24 -16.75 17.22
CA LEU A 303 17.54 -17.03 16.62
C LEU A 303 17.70 -18.48 16.15
N LYS A 304 17.33 -19.47 16.99
CA LYS A 304 17.41 -20.91 16.65
C LYS A 304 16.61 -21.23 15.38
N ARG A 305 15.38 -20.71 15.29
CA ARG A 305 14.51 -20.96 14.13
C ARG A 305 14.96 -20.17 12.92
N ARG A 306 15.45 -18.95 13.12
CA ARG A 306 16.06 -18.12 12.06
C ARG A 306 17.21 -18.86 11.40
N LEU A 307 18.15 -19.39 12.19
CA LEU A 307 19.29 -20.15 11.67
C LEU A 307 18.82 -21.39 10.91
N HIS A 308 17.86 -22.13 11.45
CA HIS A 308 17.31 -23.30 10.76
C HIS A 308 16.66 -22.94 9.41
N LEU A 309 15.81 -21.89 9.38
CA LEU A 309 15.20 -21.42 8.13
C LEU A 309 16.21 -20.82 7.16
N MET A 310 17.26 -20.17 7.65
CA MET A 310 18.35 -19.68 6.80
C MET A 310 19.17 -20.84 6.20
N VAL A 311 19.51 -21.84 6.99
CA VAL A 311 20.26 -23.01 6.50
C VAL A 311 19.47 -23.81 5.47
N LEU A 312 18.16 -23.93 5.62
CA LEU A 312 17.31 -24.64 4.66
C LEU A 312 16.85 -23.75 3.50
N GLY A 313 16.43 -22.53 3.79
CA GLY A 313 15.78 -21.64 2.79
C GLY A 313 16.79 -20.90 1.93
N LEU A 314 17.90 -20.43 2.49
CA LEU A 314 18.88 -19.64 1.75
C LEU A 314 19.57 -20.43 0.63
N PRO A 315 19.98 -21.69 0.83
CA PRO A 315 20.51 -22.49 -0.27
C PRO A 315 19.49 -22.75 -1.38
N VAL A 316 18.23 -23.01 -1.05
CA VAL A 316 17.17 -23.25 -2.05
C VAL A 316 16.90 -21.95 -2.85
N VAL A 317 16.70 -20.84 -2.18
CA VAL A 317 16.49 -19.53 -2.84
C VAL A 317 17.76 -19.12 -3.58
N GLY A 318 18.93 -19.27 -2.97
CA GLY A 318 20.22 -18.95 -3.58
C GLY A 318 20.48 -19.79 -4.84
N LEU A 319 20.24 -21.10 -4.79
CA LEU A 319 20.36 -21.98 -5.96
C LEU A 319 19.38 -21.60 -7.06
N ALA A 320 18.13 -21.31 -6.72
CA ALA A 320 17.14 -20.90 -7.70
C ALA A 320 17.52 -19.57 -8.38
N LEU A 321 18.02 -18.60 -7.60
CA LEU A 321 18.51 -17.32 -8.13
C LEU A 321 19.79 -17.52 -8.96
N LEU A 322 20.69 -18.39 -8.52
CA LEU A 322 21.91 -18.73 -9.26
C LEU A 322 21.59 -19.36 -10.62
N VAL A 323 20.69 -20.35 -10.66
CA VAL A 323 20.22 -20.96 -11.91
C VAL A 323 19.55 -19.93 -12.81
N ALA A 324 18.72 -19.04 -12.26
CA ALA A 324 18.11 -17.97 -13.00
C ALA A 324 19.14 -16.97 -13.55
N ALA A 325 20.16 -16.63 -12.76
CA ALA A 325 21.26 -15.78 -13.19
C ALA A 325 22.04 -16.41 -14.32
N PHE A 326 22.47 -17.68 -14.19
CA PHE A 326 23.16 -18.40 -15.27
C PHE A 326 22.32 -18.50 -16.54
N LYS A 327 21.02 -18.78 -16.43
CA LYS A 327 20.13 -18.79 -17.58
C LYS A 327 20.01 -17.41 -18.24
N ARG A 328 19.98 -16.34 -17.45
CA ARG A 328 20.03 -14.97 -17.97
C ARG A 328 21.36 -14.70 -18.68
N LEU A 329 22.49 -15.09 -18.09
CA LEU A 329 23.82 -14.94 -18.66
C LEU A 329 23.97 -15.65 -20.03
N GLY A 330 23.44 -16.87 -20.15
CA GLY A 330 23.50 -17.65 -21.40
C GLY A 330 22.60 -17.16 -22.52
N GLN A 331 21.72 -16.18 -22.27
CA GLN A 331 20.77 -15.69 -23.27
C GLN A 331 21.02 -14.24 -23.72
N THR A 332 22.11 -13.63 -23.30
CA THR A 332 22.53 -12.33 -23.81
C THR A 332 23.05 -12.47 -25.24
N LYS A 333 22.55 -11.64 -26.16
CA LYS A 333 23.04 -11.55 -27.52
C LYS A 333 24.25 -10.60 -27.55
N GLY A 334 25.34 -11.04 -28.16
CA GLY A 334 26.54 -10.23 -28.48
C GLY A 334 27.82 -10.74 -27.84
N VAL A 335 28.92 -10.10 -28.17
CA VAL A 335 30.32 -10.49 -27.84
C VAL A 335 30.60 -10.41 -26.32
N GLU A 336 29.72 -9.78 -25.55
CA GLU A 336 29.92 -9.51 -24.12
C GLU A 336 29.02 -10.36 -23.22
N GLY A 337 28.87 -11.65 -23.55
CA GLY A 337 28.24 -12.61 -22.65
C GLY A 337 29.00 -12.73 -21.32
N GLY A 338 28.36 -13.24 -20.28
CA GLY A 338 28.97 -13.45 -18.98
C GLY A 338 28.52 -12.44 -17.90
N LEU A 339 29.39 -12.16 -16.93
CA LEU A 339 29.09 -11.29 -15.79
C LEU A 339 28.69 -9.86 -16.18
N SER A 340 29.20 -9.36 -17.32
CA SER A 340 28.80 -8.06 -17.87
C SER A 340 27.32 -7.96 -18.13
N SER A 341 26.61 -9.04 -18.45
CA SER A 341 25.16 -9.03 -18.64
C SER A 341 24.37 -8.74 -17.36
N LEU A 342 24.93 -8.96 -16.19
CA LEU A 342 24.33 -8.56 -14.91
C LEU A 342 24.45 -7.05 -14.66
N VAL A 343 25.45 -6.42 -15.28
CA VAL A 343 25.75 -4.98 -15.15
C VAL A 343 25.40 -4.23 -16.44
N TYR A 344 24.97 -4.93 -17.47
CA TYR A 344 24.76 -4.45 -18.83
C TYR A 344 24.01 -3.13 -19.00
N ASP A 345 22.97 -2.91 -18.19
CA ASP A 345 22.22 -1.65 -18.25
C ASP A 345 23.01 -0.47 -17.63
N MET A 346 24.17 -0.73 -17.06
CA MET A 346 25.03 0.29 -16.46
C MET A 346 26.21 0.65 -17.36
N GLU A 347 26.44 -0.08 -18.45
CA GLU A 347 27.54 0.17 -19.39
C GLU A 347 27.03 0.79 -20.69
N SER A 348 27.65 1.88 -21.13
CA SER A 348 27.38 2.50 -22.41
C SER A 348 28.00 1.67 -23.54
N ARG A 349 27.18 1.14 -24.44
CA ARG A 349 27.67 0.38 -25.58
C ARG A 349 28.13 1.22 -26.77
N ARG A 350 27.78 2.50 -26.81
CA ARG A 350 27.95 3.29 -28.03
C ARG A 350 29.16 4.21 -28.07
N PHE A 351 29.68 4.67 -26.93
CA PHE A 351 30.66 5.76 -26.94
C PHE A 351 31.75 5.69 -25.88
N GLY A 352 32.19 4.51 -25.41
CA GLY A 352 33.33 4.43 -24.50
C GLY A 352 32.98 4.59 -23.01
N ALA A 353 33.81 5.11 -22.21
CA ALA A 353 34.04 4.91 -20.80
C ALA A 353 32.91 5.16 -19.77
N GLU A 354 31.77 5.75 -20.11
CA GLU A 354 30.70 6.00 -19.09
C GLU A 354 29.36 5.46 -19.54
N SER A 355 28.67 4.73 -18.63
CA SER A 355 27.31 4.31 -18.89
C SER A 355 26.35 5.51 -18.84
N GLU A 356 25.37 5.55 -19.74
CA GLU A 356 24.39 6.64 -19.79
C GLU A 356 23.66 6.83 -18.46
N ARG A 357 23.53 5.80 -17.63
CA ARG A 357 22.97 5.92 -16.27
C ARG A 357 23.90 6.63 -15.31
N VAL A 358 25.21 6.44 -15.43
CA VAL A 358 26.18 7.17 -14.63
C VAL A 358 26.18 8.63 -15.05
N LEU A 359 26.09 8.92 -16.36
CA LEU A 359 25.93 10.29 -16.87
C LEU A 359 24.64 10.94 -16.38
N GLU A 360 23.51 10.22 -16.43
CA GLU A 360 22.23 10.67 -15.88
C GLU A 360 22.36 11.07 -14.41
N LEU A 361 22.99 10.22 -13.59
CA LEU A 361 23.22 10.50 -12.17
C LEU A 361 24.16 11.69 -11.94
N LYS A 362 25.23 11.84 -12.75
CA LYS A 362 26.16 12.97 -12.68
C LYS A 362 25.45 14.30 -12.96
N PHE A 363 24.70 14.40 -14.07
CA PHE A 363 23.98 15.60 -14.43
C PHE A 363 22.93 15.97 -13.39
N ALA A 364 22.13 14.99 -12.95
CA ALA A 364 21.13 15.21 -11.94
C ALA A 364 21.71 15.62 -10.58
N LEU A 365 22.88 15.07 -10.22
CA LEU A 365 23.59 15.43 -8.98
C LEU A 365 24.16 16.84 -9.06
N ALA A 366 24.71 17.25 -10.21
CA ALA A 366 25.18 18.63 -10.43
C ALA A 366 24.04 19.64 -10.28
N ASP A 367 22.90 19.37 -10.90
CA ASP A 367 21.72 20.24 -10.79
C ASP A 367 21.16 20.26 -9.37
N PHE A 368 21.17 19.13 -8.65
CA PHE A 368 20.76 19.09 -7.26
C PHE A 368 21.64 20.00 -6.39
N PHE A 369 22.97 19.97 -6.54
CA PHE A 369 23.85 20.85 -5.77
C PHE A 369 23.68 22.34 -6.14
N SER A 370 23.35 22.63 -7.39
CA SER A 370 23.06 24.01 -7.84
C SER A 370 21.72 24.52 -7.28
N HIS A 371 20.78 23.64 -6.98
CA HIS A 371 19.43 23.97 -6.50
C HIS A 371 19.12 23.26 -5.16
N LEU A 372 20.07 23.24 -4.23
CA LEU A 372 20.05 22.42 -3.02
C LEU A 372 18.77 22.59 -2.19
N PHE A 373 18.28 23.80 -2.02
CA PHE A 373 17.14 24.08 -1.12
C PHE A 373 15.78 23.95 -1.78
N THR A 374 15.64 24.29 -3.04
CA THR A 374 14.35 24.31 -3.74
C THR A 374 14.17 23.15 -4.69
N GLY A 375 15.26 22.50 -5.10
CA GLY A 375 15.27 21.64 -6.28
C GLY A 375 15.01 22.45 -7.56
N ILE A 376 14.95 21.77 -8.69
CA ILE A 376 14.61 22.37 -10.00
C ILE A 376 13.09 22.54 -10.21
N GLY A 377 12.30 22.21 -9.20
CA GLY A 377 10.83 22.21 -9.30
C GLY A 377 10.26 20.86 -9.77
N SER A 378 9.00 20.59 -9.41
CA SER A 378 8.33 19.32 -9.81
C SER A 378 8.24 19.16 -11.33
N TRP A 379 8.23 20.26 -12.07
CA TRP A 379 8.17 20.36 -13.54
C TRP A 379 9.53 20.49 -14.21
N GLY A 380 10.60 20.79 -13.44
CA GLY A 380 11.93 21.07 -13.99
C GLY A 380 12.53 19.88 -14.73
N ARG A 381 13.37 20.16 -15.73
CA ARG A 381 14.17 19.17 -16.46
C ARG A 381 15.62 19.31 -16.02
N TYR A 382 16.30 18.20 -15.80
CA TYR A 382 17.72 18.28 -15.45
C TYR A 382 18.58 18.58 -16.69
N SER A 383 19.71 19.24 -16.48
CA SER A 383 20.64 19.60 -17.54
C SER A 383 21.32 18.35 -18.11
N GLY A 384 21.69 18.41 -19.40
CA GLY A 384 22.41 17.31 -20.05
C GLY A 384 21.59 16.06 -20.39
N TYR A 385 20.27 16.06 -20.15
CA TYR A 385 19.40 14.93 -20.52
C TYR A 385 19.44 14.59 -22.02
N GLN A 386 19.77 15.57 -22.86
CA GLN A 386 19.89 15.40 -24.32
C GLN A 386 21.02 14.41 -24.72
N HIS A 387 21.98 14.20 -23.83
CA HIS A 387 23.07 13.24 -24.02
C HIS A 387 22.71 11.79 -23.68
N ILE A 388 21.48 11.58 -23.18
CA ILE A 388 20.99 10.28 -22.74
C ILE A 388 20.04 9.70 -23.80
N SER A 389 20.38 8.54 -24.38
CA SER A 389 19.67 7.99 -25.54
C SER A 389 18.21 7.63 -25.31
N TRP A 390 17.82 7.28 -24.07
CA TRP A 390 16.43 6.96 -23.72
C TRP A 390 15.61 8.16 -23.24
N GLN A 391 16.25 9.31 -23.00
CA GLN A 391 15.58 10.55 -22.63
C GLN A 391 15.06 11.24 -23.90
N THR A 392 13.96 10.72 -24.44
CA THR A 392 13.39 11.19 -25.70
C THR A 392 11.90 11.54 -25.52
N GLY A 393 11.39 12.39 -26.42
CA GLY A 393 9.98 12.80 -26.41
C GLY A 393 9.64 13.84 -25.34
N GLN A 394 8.36 13.94 -25.03
CA GLN A 394 7.83 14.99 -24.14
C GLN A 394 8.31 14.86 -22.69
N ASP A 395 8.58 13.62 -22.25
CA ASP A 395 9.01 13.33 -20.88
C ASP A 395 10.53 13.38 -20.68
N ALA A 396 11.30 13.73 -21.71
CA ALA A 396 12.76 13.80 -21.66
C ALA A 396 13.23 14.78 -20.57
N GLY A 397 14.16 14.34 -19.73
CA GLY A 397 14.69 15.12 -18.61
C GLY A 397 13.76 15.29 -17.42
N LEU A 398 12.53 14.78 -17.49
CA LEU A 398 11.57 14.89 -16.39
C LEU A 398 11.69 13.78 -15.36
N PHE A 399 12.17 12.60 -15.74
CA PHE A 399 12.32 11.46 -14.84
C PHE A 399 13.79 11.01 -14.74
N LEU A 400 14.09 10.31 -13.66
CA LEU A 400 15.44 9.87 -13.33
C LEU A 400 15.40 8.42 -12.81
N HIS A 401 16.38 7.59 -13.17
CA HIS A 401 16.53 6.22 -12.69
C HIS A 401 17.19 6.13 -11.30
N SER A 402 16.73 6.96 -10.39
CA SER A 402 17.02 6.90 -8.95
C SER A 402 15.90 7.64 -8.23
N GLY A 403 15.09 6.93 -7.47
CA GLY A 403 13.98 7.55 -6.75
C GLY A 403 14.45 8.56 -5.71
N VAL A 404 15.52 8.26 -4.98
CA VAL A 404 16.07 9.18 -3.97
C VAL A 404 16.61 10.45 -4.64
N LEU A 405 17.42 10.30 -5.70
CA LEU A 405 17.98 11.46 -6.39
C LEU A 405 16.89 12.22 -7.19
N HIS A 406 15.85 11.52 -7.65
CA HIS A 406 14.69 12.17 -8.27
C HIS A 406 13.99 13.13 -7.30
N ILE A 407 13.77 12.69 -6.07
CA ILE A 407 13.19 13.58 -5.03
C ILE A 407 14.15 14.71 -4.68
N ALA A 408 15.44 14.42 -4.54
CA ALA A 408 16.46 15.43 -4.27
C ALA A 408 16.49 16.50 -5.36
N LEU A 409 16.51 16.07 -6.62
CA LEU A 409 16.53 16.96 -7.79
C LEU A 409 15.27 17.81 -7.89
N LYS A 410 14.08 17.21 -7.73
CA LYS A 410 12.80 17.90 -7.89
C LYS A 410 12.43 18.82 -6.73
N ALA A 411 12.73 18.40 -5.50
CA ALA A 411 12.24 19.02 -4.28
C ALA A 411 13.34 19.47 -3.31
N GLY A 412 14.60 19.35 -3.72
CA GLY A 412 15.75 19.78 -2.92
C GLY A 412 15.89 19.01 -1.60
N LEU A 413 16.61 19.63 -0.68
CA LEU A 413 16.83 19.13 0.69
C LEU A 413 15.52 18.92 1.46
N PRO A 414 14.50 19.79 1.38
CA PRO A 414 13.20 19.55 2.00
C PRO A 414 12.56 18.23 1.57
N GLY A 415 12.62 17.90 0.27
CA GLY A 415 12.13 16.63 -0.24
C GLY A 415 12.87 15.42 0.35
N LEU A 416 14.19 15.49 0.46
CA LEU A 416 14.99 14.44 1.10
C LEU A 416 14.68 14.27 2.59
N ILE A 417 14.48 15.35 3.33
CA ILE A 417 14.08 15.32 4.74
C ILE A 417 12.72 14.65 4.89
N LEU A 418 11.76 15.00 4.05
CA LEU A 418 10.43 14.40 4.07
C LEU A 418 10.46 12.92 3.70
N LEU A 419 11.26 12.53 2.71
CA LEU A 419 11.43 11.12 2.32
C LEU A 419 12.08 10.33 3.46
N GLY A 420 13.22 10.79 3.96
CA GLY A 420 13.95 10.15 5.06
C GLY A 420 13.10 10.05 6.32
N GLY A 421 12.40 11.13 6.68
CA GLY A 421 11.49 11.16 7.82
C GLY A 421 10.30 10.21 7.69
N SER A 422 9.71 10.11 6.49
CA SER A 422 8.63 9.15 6.21
C SER A 422 9.11 7.70 6.37
N ILE A 423 10.28 7.37 5.83
CA ILE A 423 10.91 6.04 5.95
C ILE A 423 11.24 5.76 7.42
N TRP A 424 11.83 6.71 8.13
CA TRP A 424 12.19 6.56 9.55
C TRP A 424 10.95 6.34 10.42
N ALA A 425 9.89 7.14 10.24
CA ALA A 425 8.63 7.01 10.96
C ALA A 425 7.98 5.64 10.73
N PHE A 426 8.01 5.16 9.47
CA PHE A 426 7.54 3.82 9.14
C PHE A 426 8.39 2.74 9.81
N CYS A 427 9.72 2.80 9.71
CA CYS A 427 10.62 1.82 10.30
C CYS A 427 10.46 1.75 11.82
N ALA A 428 10.29 2.88 12.49
CA ALA A 428 10.04 2.94 13.94
C ALA A 428 8.74 2.21 14.30
N LEU A 429 7.66 2.44 13.54
CA LEU A 429 6.39 1.75 13.75
C LEU A 429 6.48 0.26 13.41
N ALA A 430 7.03 -0.10 12.24
CA ALA A 430 7.16 -1.48 11.82
C ALA A 430 7.97 -2.30 12.84
N ARG A 431 9.09 -1.75 13.35
CA ARG A 431 9.89 -2.37 14.42
C ARG A 431 9.05 -2.59 15.67
N ARG A 432 8.24 -1.61 16.08
CA ARG A 432 7.34 -1.75 17.23
C ARG A 432 6.28 -2.81 16.95
N ALA A 433 5.61 -2.76 15.80
CA ALA A 433 4.59 -3.72 15.40
C ALA A 433 5.12 -5.16 15.41
N LEU A 434 6.29 -5.39 14.82
CA LEU A 434 6.92 -6.70 14.78
C LEU A 434 7.30 -7.25 16.16
N ARG A 435 7.45 -6.41 17.18
CA ARG A 435 7.78 -6.82 18.55
C ARG A 435 6.55 -7.06 19.42
N THR A 436 5.48 -6.30 19.22
CA THR A 436 4.35 -6.23 20.17
C THR A 436 3.08 -6.91 19.66
N LEU A 437 2.93 -7.08 18.34
CA LEU A 437 1.69 -7.65 17.79
C LEU A 437 1.53 -9.14 18.12
N PRO A 438 0.27 -9.57 18.33
CA PRO A 438 -0.05 -10.98 18.48
C PRO A 438 0.19 -11.74 17.16
N PRO A 439 0.40 -13.08 17.25
CA PRO A 439 0.74 -13.91 16.09
C PRO A 439 -0.12 -13.71 14.85
N GLU A 440 -1.43 -13.59 15.01
CA GLU A 440 -2.37 -13.52 13.89
C GLU A 440 -2.27 -12.22 13.07
N LEU A 441 -1.80 -11.14 13.69
CA LEU A 441 -1.65 -9.83 13.04
C LEU A 441 -0.23 -9.61 12.50
N LEU A 442 0.71 -10.47 12.88
CA LEU A 442 2.12 -10.33 12.50
C LEU A 442 2.38 -10.55 11.02
N GLY A 443 1.62 -11.43 10.37
CA GLY A 443 1.72 -11.68 8.93
C GLY A 443 1.58 -10.38 8.14
N LEU A 444 0.52 -9.62 8.43
CA LEU A 444 0.24 -8.35 7.75
C LEU A 444 1.32 -7.29 8.02
N ALA A 445 1.74 -7.14 9.27
CA ALA A 445 2.79 -6.17 9.63
C ALA A 445 4.15 -6.52 9.00
N SER A 446 4.49 -7.81 8.98
CA SER A 446 5.72 -8.31 8.34
C SER A 446 5.69 -8.08 6.83
N ALA A 447 4.54 -8.23 6.20
CA ALA A 447 4.34 -8.00 4.78
C ALA A 447 4.59 -6.54 4.39
N GLY A 448 4.10 -5.58 5.17
CA GLY A 448 4.39 -4.17 4.94
C GLY A 448 5.89 -3.85 5.07
N ALA A 449 6.55 -4.37 6.11
CA ALA A 449 7.99 -4.19 6.31
C ALA A 449 8.82 -4.85 5.19
N ALA A 450 8.44 -6.07 4.78
CA ALA A 450 9.08 -6.79 3.68
C ALA A 450 8.88 -6.07 2.34
N GLY A 451 7.68 -5.51 2.09
CA GLY A 451 7.38 -4.74 0.90
C GLY A 451 8.25 -3.47 0.77
N LEU A 452 8.45 -2.73 1.86
CA LEU A 452 9.37 -1.58 1.84
C LEU A 452 10.81 -2.03 1.59
N ALA A 453 11.26 -3.11 2.24
CA ALA A 453 12.61 -3.65 2.03
C ALA A 453 12.82 -4.12 0.58
N PHE A 454 11.80 -4.75 -0.01
CA PHE A 454 11.81 -5.15 -1.42
C PHE A 454 12.02 -3.95 -2.35
N MET A 455 11.46 -2.80 -2.03
CA MET A 455 11.54 -1.60 -2.87
C MET A 455 12.83 -0.79 -2.71
N LEU A 456 13.71 -1.12 -1.74
CA LEU A 456 14.96 -0.38 -1.55
C LEU A 456 15.84 -0.33 -2.80
N PRO A 457 16.06 -1.42 -3.56
CA PRO A 457 16.83 -1.33 -4.80
C PRO A 457 16.19 -0.41 -5.85
N ASP A 458 14.86 -0.44 -5.96
CA ASP A 458 14.14 0.40 -6.92
C ASP A 458 14.11 1.88 -6.49
N LEU A 459 14.11 2.16 -5.18
CA LEU A 459 14.31 3.51 -4.64
C LEU A 459 15.70 4.07 -4.99
N LEU A 460 16.72 3.23 -5.03
CA LEU A 460 18.08 3.66 -5.33
C LEU A 460 18.37 3.79 -6.83
N ILE A 461 17.89 2.82 -7.64
CA ILE A 461 18.25 2.67 -9.07
C ILE A 461 17.02 2.51 -9.99
N GLY A 462 15.84 2.89 -9.55
CA GLY A 462 14.59 2.82 -10.32
C GLY A 462 13.83 4.14 -10.34
N THR A 463 12.63 4.11 -10.91
CA THR A 463 11.74 5.29 -11.06
C THR A 463 10.44 5.14 -10.27
N PRO A 464 10.48 4.95 -8.93
CA PRO A 464 9.28 4.61 -8.18
C PRO A 464 8.25 5.76 -8.09
N PHE A 465 8.69 7.01 -7.95
CA PHE A 465 7.80 8.14 -7.67
C PHE A 465 7.03 8.66 -8.90
N PRO A 466 7.60 8.71 -10.10
CA PRO A 466 6.85 9.02 -11.32
C PRO A 466 5.74 8.01 -11.64
N GLN A 467 5.86 6.78 -11.14
CA GLN A 467 4.90 5.71 -11.43
C GLN A 467 3.76 5.68 -10.41
N VAL A 468 2.54 5.95 -10.88
CA VAL A 468 1.31 5.90 -10.06
C VAL A 468 1.18 4.55 -9.35
N ARG A 469 1.39 3.45 -10.07
CA ARG A 469 1.24 2.10 -9.53
C ARG A 469 2.23 1.82 -8.40
N THR A 470 3.45 2.25 -8.54
CA THR A 470 4.50 2.03 -7.52
C THR A 470 4.24 2.82 -6.26
N THR A 471 3.83 4.09 -6.38
CA THR A 471 3.50 4.91 -5.20
C THR A 471 2.28 4.36 -4.45
N GLN A 472 1.26 3.85 -5.16
CA GLN A 472 0.11 3.24 -4.51
C GLN A 472 0.45 1.90 -3.83
N MET A 473 1.31 1.06 -4.45
CA MET A 473 1.82 -0.16 -3.80
C MET A 473 2.62 0.16 -2.55
N LEU A 474 3.49 1.17 -2.60
CA LEU A 474 4.21 1.67 -1.42
C LEU A 474 3.24 2.12 -0.32
N ALA A 475 2.19 2.87 -0.68
CA ALA A 475 1.17 3.30 0.27
C ALA A 475 0.47 2.12 0.96
N ILE A 476 0.14 1.06 0.21
CA ILE A 476 -0.41 -0.18 0.79
C ILE A 476 0.60 -0.78 1.76
N CYS A 477 1.86 -0.99 1.35
CA CYS A 477 2.90 -1.53 2.22
C CYS A 477 3.08 -0.70 3.51
N LEU A 478 3.08 0.63 3.39
CA LEU A 478 3.16 1.54 4.54
C LEU A 478 1.96 1.38 5.47
N ALA A 479 0.74 1.18 4.94
CA ALA A 479 -0.48 1.08 5.73
C ALA A 479 -0.56 -0.21 6.56
N LEU A 480 -0.06 -1.34 6.06
CA LEU A 480 -0.27 -2.65 6.67
C LEU A 480 0.15 -2.74 8.16
N PRO A 481 1.34 -2.28 8.59
CA PRO A 481 1.71 -2.29 10.01
C PRO A 481 0.85 -1.35 10.86
N TYR A 482 0.40 -0.21 10.29
CA TYR A 482 -0.48 0.74 10.99
C TYR A 482 -1.86 0.15 11.25
N VAL A 483 -2.45 -0.51 10.24
CA VAL A 483 -3.74 -1.19 10.37
C VAL A 483 -3.67 -2.26 11.45
N ALA A 484 -2.64 -3.11 11.43
CA ALA A 484 -2.45 -4.16 12.42
C ALA A 484 -2.28 -3.60 13.85
N MET A 485 -1.48 -2.54 14.02
CA MET A 485 -1.26 -1.88 15.32
C MET A 485 -2.49 -1.15 15.83
N ALA A 486 -3.27 -0.54 14.95
CA ALA A 486 -4.49 0.18 15.30
C ALA A 486 -5.52 -0.74 15.95
N VAL A 487 -5.72 -1.91 15.35
CA VAL A 487 -6.65 -2.93 15.84
C VAL A 487 -6.18 -3.54 17.17
N CYS A 488 -4.88 -3.79 17.32
CA CYS A 488 -4.31 -4.30 18.57
C CYS A 488 -4.59 -3.33 19.74
N ARG A 489 -4.32 -2.04 19.56
CA ARG A 489 -4.58 -1.02 20.59
C ARG A 489 -6.06 -0.87 20.93
N ALA A 490 -6.94 -0.93 19.93
CA ALA A 490 -8.38 -0.88 20.16
C ALA A 490 -8.88 -2.05 21.03
N SER A 491 -8.32 -3.25 20.81
CA SER A 491 -8.64 -4.42 21.63
C SER A 491 -8.12 -4.27 23.07
N GLU A 492 -6.92 -3.74 23.27
CA GLU A 492 -6.34 -3.50 24.60
C GLU A 492 -7.16 -2.49 25.40
N SER A 493 -7.60 -1.39 24.76
CA SER A 493 -8.42 -0.36 25.42
C SER A 493 -9.79 -0.88 25.89
N LEU A 494 -10.39 -1.82 25.16
CA LEU A 494 -11.64 -2.48 25.56
C LEU A 494 -11.44 -3.41 26.76
N HIS A 495 -10.29 -4.08 26.85
CA HIS A 495 -9.98 -4.96 27.99
C HIS A 495 -9.60 -4.18 29.26
N THR A 496 -8.94 -3.03 29.11
CA THR A 496 -8.55 -2.16 30.25
C THR A 496 -9.73 -1.32 30.75
N ALA A 497 -10.68 -0.97 29.89
CA ALA A 497 -11.97 -0.42 30.27
C ALA A 497 -12.88 -1.56 30.80
N GLY A 498 -12.37 -2.34 31.77
CA GLY A 498 -13.10 -3.45 32.39
C GLY A 498 -14.57 -3.08 32.63
N PRO A 499 -15.51 -4.04 32.79
CA PRO A 499 -16.91 -3.72 32.95
C PRO A 499 -16.96 -2.61 33.97
N ALA A 500 -17.37 -1.41 33.51
CA ALA A 500 -17.59 -0.30 34.42
C ALA A 500 -18.33 -0.93 35.57
N ARG A 501 -17.64 -1.18 36.68
CA ARG A 501 -18.25 -1.65 37.90
C ARG A 501 -19.45 -0.77 37.99
N GLY A 502 -20.62 -1.36 37.69
CA GLY A 502 -21.86 -0.68 37.84
C GLY A 502 -21.74 -0.02 39.20
N ARG A 503 -21.51 1.29 39.22
CA ARG A 503 -21.95 2.05 40.33
C ARG A 503 -23.41 1.64 40.39
N GLN A 504 -23.68 0.51 41.07
CA GLN A 504 -24.91 0.37 41.77
C GLN A 504 -25.04 1.70 42.53
N ARG A 505 -25.71 2.66 41.91
CA ARG A 505 -26.36 3.70 42.65
C ARG A 505 -27.14 2.86 43.65
N SER A 506 -26.56 2.71 44.84
CA SER A 506 -27.32 2.33 46.01
C SER A 506 -28.55 3.23 45.95
N LEU A 507 -29.67 2.66 45.51
CA LEU A 507 -30.96 3.29 45.70
C LEU A 507 -30.93 3.72 47.16
N PRO A 508 -31.16 5.01 47.46
CA PRO A 508 -31.25 5.44 48.84
C PRO A 508 -32.25 4.50 49.52
N ALA A 509 -31.80 3.91 50.61
CA ALA A 509 -32.62 3.02 51.40
C ALA A 509 -34.02 3.64 51.60
N PRO A 510 -35.13 2.89 51.45
CA PRO A 510 -36.45 3.42 51.67
C PRO A 510 -36.48 3.98 53.10
N LEU A 511 -36.78 5.27 53.23
CA LEU A 511 -36.99 5.94 54.50
C LEU A 511 -38.04 5.17 55.28
N PRO A 512 -37.83 4.88 56.58
CA PRO A 512 -38.84 4.21 57.41
C PRO A 512 -40.11 5.06 57.46
N ALA A 513 -41.22 4.42 57.24
CA ALA A 513 -42.56 4.98 57.38
C ALA A 513 -42.78 5.47 58.85
N HIS A 514 -42.58 6.76 59.06
CA HIS A 514 -43.06 7.39 60.28
C HIS A 514 -44.41 8.15 60.06
N ALA A 515 -45.27 7.83 60.91
CA ALA A 515 -46.65 8.20 61.10
C ALA A 515 -47.02 9.65 60.71
N ARG A 516 -48.20 9.74 60.12
CA ARG A 516 -49.01 10.93 59.98
C ARG A 516 -49.39 11.49 61.34
N THR A 517 -49.18 12.78 61.55
CA THR A 517 -50.14 13.62 62.29
C THR A 517 -49.89 15.09 61.92
N GLY A 518 -50.91 15.73 61.41
CA GLY A 518 -51.41 16.98 61.91
C GLY A 518 -50.95 18.30 61.28
N THR A 519 -51.90 18.97 60.66
CA THR A 519 -52.20 20.41 60.67
C THR A 519 -51.47 21.34 59.70
N ARG A 520 -52.27 21.85 58.76
CA ARG A 520 -52.16 23.13 58.06
C ARG A 520 -52.02 24.33 59.03
N PRO A 521 -51.53 25.52 58.67
CA PRO A 521 -52.19 26.39 57.69
C PRO A 521 -51.20 27.24 56.76
N HIS A 522 -51.77 27.74 55.70
CA HIS A 522 -51.47 28.89 54.88
C HIS A 522 -51.37 30.23 55.68
N PRO A 523 -50.99 31.46 55.15
CA PRO A 523 -50.63 31.87 53.80
C PRO A 523 -49.51 33.00 53.67
N GLN A 524 -49.42 33.63 52.45
CA GLN A 524 -48.91 34.97 52.12
C GLN A 524 -47.35 35.04 51.92
N GLY A 525 -46.75 35.58 50.89
CA GLY A 525 -47.12 36.66 49.99
C GLY A 525 -45.83 37.48 49.69
N SER A 526 -45.80 38.14 48.60
CA SER A 526 -44.87 39.19 48.11
C SER A 526 -43.63 38.70 47.35
N ALA A 527 -43.54 38.91 46.08
CA ALA A 527 -43.42 40.13 45.29
C ALA A 527 -42.05 40.85 45.44
N TYR A 528 -41.48 41.12 44.34
CA TYR A 528 -40.57 42.15 43.88
C TYR A 528 -39.37 41.59 43.11
N SER A 529 -39.32 41.81 41.78
CA SER A 529 -38.77 42.92 41.01
C SER A 529 -37.27 42.91 40.97
N GLY A 530 -36.75 42.86 39.81
CA GLY A 530 -36.26 43.97 39.07
C GLY A 530 -34.93 43.69 38.42
N ALA A 531 -34.95 43.98 37.13
CA ALA A 531 -34.04 44.82 36.38
C ALA A 531 -32.66 44.24 35.97
N GLN A 532 -32.50 44.01 34.66
CA GLN A 532 -31.81 44.93 33.71
C GLN A 532 -30.28 44.92 33.75
N SER A 533 -29.75 44.60 32.69
CA SER A 533 -29.03 45.33 31.60
C SER A 533 -27.57 44.97 31.65
N SER A 534 -26.78 44.88 30.66
CA SER A 534 -26.64 45.47 29.34
C SER A 534 -25.36 44.99 28.71
N THR A 535 -25.37 44.70 27.42
CA THR A 535 -24.52 45.21 26.36
C THR A 535 -23.02 45.37 26.57
N SER A 536 -22.26 44.82 25.62
CA SER A 536 -21.36 45.47 24.63
C SER A 536 -20.39 44.41 24.10
N SER A 537 -20.39 44.05 22.82
CA SER A 537 -19.86 44.71 21.62
C SER A 537 -18.35 44.87 21.61
N SER A 538 -17.85 44.48 20.42
CA SER A 538 -16.61 44.87 19.75
C SER A 538 -15.35 44.08 20.09
N THR A 539 -14.59 43.59 19.21
CA THR A 539 -14.29 43.82 17.79
C THR A 539 -13.72 42.55 17.19
#